data_b7915c5ef89e224a2e714afd438e8994
#
_entry.id   b7915c5ef89e224a2e714afd438e8994
#
_cell.length_a   1.000
_cell.length_b   1.000
_cell.length_c   1.000
_cell.angle_alpha   90.00
_cell.angle_beta   90.00
_cell.angle_gamma   90.00
#
_symmetry.space_group_name_H-M   'P 1'
#
loop_
_entity.id
_entity.type
_entity.pdbx_description
1 polymer ?
#
loop_
_entity_poly.entity_id
_entity_poly.type
_entity_poly.pdbx_seq_one_letter_code
_entity_poly.pdbx_strand_id
1 'polypeptide(L)'
;MRLFITMLIALLMAGTAVAQAPKKSQTAEAAPNADEELSLAALEGLMGQSPERALPIIKKVLAGSQTKLVKQRALFVLSQIDSPEALEILAQTARSTDAGMRGEAIRNIGIGGNPKALDSLMAIYNTGGADVKQEVLQAWMIADHRQAVYQVALNAKTEDEASQAIRMLGAMGASEELRKLGERPNAARGLIDAFAISGDLASLRKIAEGTGERSVRLEAVQKIGIIDGEAARTALREIYTRSTDAEFKDAALHGMLISGDDQGVLALYRAAKTSEEKRALLRMLSMIDGDAALQAIDAALETK
;
A
#
# COMPACT_ATOMS: atom_id res chain seq x y z
N MET A 1 -19.88 -4.46 -5.84
CA MET A 1 -18.54 -4.74 -6.32
C MET A 1 -17.54 -4.27 -5.26
N ARG A 2 -17.63 -4.85 -4.04
CA ARG A 2 -16.83 -4.46 -2.85
C ARG A 2 -16.26 -5.67 -2.09
N LEU A 3 -16.11 -6.84 -2.73
CA LEU A 3 -15.79 -8.11 -2.04
C LEU A 3 -14.45 -8.75 -2.45
N PHE A 4 -13.54 -8.06 -3.15
CA PHE A 4 -12.28 -8.67 -3.64
C PHE A 4 -10.99 -8.08 -3.06
N ILE A 5 -11.03 -7.21 -2.05
CA ILE A 5 -9.81 -6.55 -1.49
C ILE A 5 -9.23 -7.31 -0.29
N THR A 6 -9.89 -8.32 0.23
CA THR A 6 -9.46 -9.00 1.48
C THR A 6 -8.48 -10.17 1.29
N MET A 7 -8.01 -10.50 0.08
CA MET A 7 -7.22 -11.72 -0.14
C MET A 7 -5.79 -11.51 -0.68
N LEU A 8 -5.29 -10.29 -0.85
CA LEU A 8 -3.97 -10.06 -1.47
C LEU A 8 -2.86 -9.59 -0.52
N ILE A 9 -3.04 -9.61 0.79
CA ILE A 9 -1.99 -9.20 1.76
C ILE A 9 -1.16 -10.39 2.30
N ALA A 10 -1.45 -11.62 1.93
CA ALA A 10 -0.85 -12.81 2.54
C ALA A 10 0.36 -13.42 1.81
N LEU A 11 0.84 -12.88 0.67
CA LEU A 11 1.80 -13.61 -0.16
C LEU A 11 3.14 -12.90 -0.46
N LEU A 12 3.67 -12.06 0.43
CA LEU A 12 5.00 -11.44 0.23
C LEU A 12 5.89 -11.50 1.48
N MET A 13 5.96 -12.65 2.14
CA MET A 13 6.91 -12.93 3.22
C MET A 13 7.54 -14.32 3.06
N ALA A 14 8.36 -14.51 2.03
CA ALA A 14 9.28 -15.65 1.98
C ALA A 14 10.67 -15.17 1.56
N GLY A 15 11.58 -15.10 2.51
CA GLY A 15 13.01 -15.18 2.23
C GLY A 15 13.91 -14.12 2.82
N THR A 16 14.12 -14.09 4.13
CA THR A 16 15.44 -13.92 4.75
C THR A 16 15.35 -14.40 6.20
N ALA A 17 16.09 -15.44 6.52
CA ALA A 17 16.26 -15.91 7.89
C ALA A 17 17.16 -14.93 8.64
N VAL A 18 16.55 -13.96 9.31
CA VAL A 18 17.17 -13.18 10.38
C VAL A 18 16.60 -13.69 11.68
N ALA A 19 17.50 -14.00 12.63
CA ALA A 19 17.20 -14.55 13.94
C ALA A 19 16.00 -13.81 14.58
N GLN A 20 14.90 -14.55 14.80
CA GLN A 20 13.72 -14.04 15.46
C GLN A 20 14.03 -13.84 16.94
N ALA A 21 14.03 -12.58 17.37
CA ALA A 21 13.80 -12.25 18.77
C ALA A 21 12.43 -12.85 19.19
N PRO A 22 12.26 -13.28 20.44
CA PRO A 22 11.02 -13.93 20.87
C PRO A 22 9.84 -12.99 20.67
N LYS A 23 8.87 -13.39 19.83
CA LYS A 23 7.57 -12.73 19.71
C LYS A 23 7.00 -12.62 21.12
N LYS A 24 6.78 -11.39 21.60
CA LYS A 24 5.87 -11.16 22.72
C LYS A 24 4.58 -11.89 22.37
N SER A 25 4.23 -12.90 23.16
CA SER A 25 2.96 -13.60 23.07
C SER A 25 1.83 -12.55 23.03
N GLN A 26 1.09 -12.49 21.94
CA GLN A 26 -0.23 -11.89 21.97
C GLN A 26 -1.01 -12.73 22.97
N THR A 27 -1.22 -12.15 24.15
CA THR A 27 -2.21 -12.67 25.09
C THR A 27 -3.52 -12.72 24.33
N ALA A 28 -4.02 -13.91 24.07
CA ALA A 28 -5.38 -14.10 23.55
C ALA A 28 -6.29 -13.30 24.48
N GLU A 29 -6.94 -12.26 23.98
CA GLU A 29 -7.94 -11.52 24.74
C GLU A 29 -8.99 -12.53 25.16
N ALA A 30 -9.22 -12.68 26.47
CA ALA A 30 -10.23 -13.60 26.99
C ALA A 30 -11.59 -13.20 26.40
N ALA A 31 -12.42 -14.21 26.09
CA ALA A 31 -13.79 -13.95 25.62
C ALA A 31 -14.52 -13.04 26.65
N PRO A 32 -15.32 -12.08 26.17
CA PRO A 32 -16.03 -11.17 27.05
C PRO A 32 -16.93 -11.96 28.02
N ASN A 33 -16.97 -11.51 29.27
CA ASN A 33 -17.90 -12.07 30.25
C ASN A 33 -19.33 -11.56 30.03
N ALA A 34 -20.33 -12.14 30.70
CA ALA A 34 -21.73 -11.81 30.50
C ALA A 34 -22.05 -10.32 30.73
N ASP A 35 -21.38 -9.66 31.68
CA ASP A 35 -21.56 -8.22 31.97
C ASP A 35 -20.93 -7.35 30.87
N GLU A 36 -19.80 -7.78 30.32
CA GLU A 36 -19.19 -7.11 29.15
C GLU A 36 -20.06 -7.27 27.90
N GLU A 37 -20.59 -8.48 27.62
CA GLU A 37 -21.50 -8.71 26.50
C GLU A 37 -22.73 -7.81 26.60
N LEU A 38 -23.33 -7.69 27.79
CA LEU A 38 -24.47 -6.79 28.02
C LEU A 38 -24.08 -5.32 27.77
N SER A 39 -22.89 -4.90 28.22
CA SER A 39 -22.39 -3.54 28.03
C SER A 39 -22.11 -3.25 26.54
N LEU A 40 -21.58 -4.21 25.78
CA LEU A 40 -21.35 -4.09 24.35
C LEU A 40 -22.67 -3.96 23.58
N ALA A 41 -23.66 -4.82 23.89
CA ALA A 41 -24.99 -4.75 23.30
C ALA A 41 -25.72 -3.43 23.61
N ALA A 42 -25.59 -2.93 24.85
CA ALA A 42 -26.14 -1.63 25.24
C ALA A 42 -25.53 -0.47 24.44
N LEU A 43 -24.20 -0.50 24.21
CA LEU A 43 -23.51 0.50 23.39
C LEU A 43 -23.97 0.46 21.93
N GLU A 44 -24.17 -0.72 21.36
CA GLU A 44 -24.68 -0.86 20.00
C GLU A 44 -26.08 -0.25 19.85
N GLY A 45 -26.93 -0.40 20.86
CA GLY A 45 -28.23 0.25 20.93
C GLY A 45 -28.18 1.78 20.87
N LEU A 46 -27.05 2.40 21.22
CA LEU A 46 -26.88 3.85 21.14
C LEU A 46 -26.66 4.38 19.72
N MET A 47 -26.23 3.54 18.77
CA MET A 47 -26.01 3.97 17.37
C MET A 47 -27.29 4.47 16.68
N GLY A 48 -28.45 4.00 17.13
CA GLY A 48 -29.77 4.43 16.62
C GLY A 48 -30.41 5.59 17.41
N GLN A 49 -29.73 6.11 18.44
CA GLN A 49 -30.25 7.19 19.27
C GLN A 49 -29.78 8.56 18.78
N SER A 50 -30.53 9.61 19.15
CA SER A 50 -30.07 10.98 18.85
C SER A 50 -28.79 11.31 19.62
N PRO A 51 -27.91 12.17 19.05
CA PRO A 51 -26.65 12.56 19.71
C PRO A 51 -26.86 13.05 21.16
N GLU A 52 -27.90 13.83 21.43
CA GLU A 52 -28.21 14.41 22.73
C GLU A 52 -28.47 13.34 23.79
N ARG A 53 -28.94 12.16 23.38
CA ARG A 53 -29.22 11.03 24.28
C ARG A 53 -28.02 10.09 24.42
N ALA A 54 -27.31 9.85 23.31
CA ALA A 54 -26.20 8.90 23.26
C ALA A 54 -24.92 9.46 23.91
N LEU A 55 -24.55 10.71 23.63
CA LEU A 55 -23.27 11.29 24.06
C LEU A 55 -23.09 11.33 25.59
N PRO A 56 -24.08 11.70 26.42
CA PRO A 56 -23.90 11.67 27.88
C PRO A 56 -23.58 10.26 28.42
N ILE A 57 -24.18 9.23 27.82
CA ILE A 57 -23.93 7.83 28.20
C ILE A 57 -22.54 7.40 27.79
N ILE A 58 -22.14 7.68 26.55
CA ILE A 58 -20.80 7.36 26.02
C ILE A 58 -19.71 8.06 26.85
N LYS A 59 -19.88 9.34 27.18
CA LYS A 59 -18.95 10.07 28.05
C LYS A 59 -18.78 9.40 29.41
N LYS A 60 -19.89 8.96 30.01
CA LYS A 60 -19.87 8.24 31.28
C LYS A 60 -19.11 6.92 31.18
N VAL A 61 -19.28 6.17 30.08
CA VAL A 61 -18.55 4.92 29.80
C VAL A 61 -17.04 5.20 29.66
N LEU A 62 -16.66 6.20 28.89
CA LEU A 62 -15.25 6.53 28.66
C LEU A 62 -14.54 7.01 29.91
N ALA A 63 -15.22 7.80 30.77
CA ALA A 63 -14.69 8.31 32.05
C ALA A 63 -14.74 7.29 33.19
N GLY A 64 -15.57 6.26 33.07
CA GLY A 64 -15.81 5.27 34.13
C GLY A 64 -14.75 4.18 34.23
N SER A 65 -15.00 3.19 35.08
CA SER A 65 -14.16 2.02 35.35
C SER A 65 -14.44 0.84 34.40
N GLN A 66 -15.09 1.06 33.27
CA GLN A 66 -15.39 0.04 32.29
C GLN A 66 -14.10 -0.58 31.72
N THR A 67 -14.21 -1.84 31.26
CA THR A 67 -13.08 -2.54 30.67
C THR A 67 -12.59 -1.85 29.41
N LYS A 68 -11.35 -2.15 29.03
CA LYS A 68 -10.76 -1.60 27.79
C LYS A 68 -11.63 -1.92 26.58
N LEU A 69 -12.15 -3.16 26.48
CA LEU A 69 -13.00 -3.60 25.38
C LEU A 69 -14.28 -2.76 25.27
N VAL A 70 -14.96 -2.51 26.39
CA VAL A 70 -16.17 -1.68 26.44
C VAL A 70 -15.87 -0.24 26.03
N LYS A 71 -14.75 0.34 26.50
CA LYS A 71 -14.32 1.69 26.10
C LYS A 71 -13.96 1.78 24.62
N GLN A 72 -13.30 0.77 24.05
CA GLN A 72 -13.01 0.70 22.63
C GLN A 72 -14.30 0.66 21.79
N ARG A 73 -15.30 -0.15 22.22
CA ARG A 73 -16.61 -0.16 21.55
C ARG A 73 -17.32 1.20 21.67
N ALA A 74 -17.18 1.88 22.82
CA ALA A 74 -17.74 3.23 22.99
C ALA A 74 -17.12 4.24 22.01
N LEU A 75 -15.81 4.18 21.75
CA LEU A 75 -15.15 5.01 20.73
C LEU A 75 -15.63 4.69 19.31
N PHE A 76 -15.85 3.40 19.01
CA PHE A 76 -16.43 3.00 17.73
C PHE A 76 -17.84 3.56 17.54
N VAL A 77 -18.72 3.40 18.53
CA VAL A 77 -20.07 3.97 18.49
C VAL A 77 -20.03 5.48 18.32
N LEU A 78 -19.12 6.14 19.04
CA LEU A 78 -18.90 7.59 18.94
C LEU A 78 -18.52 8.03 17.52
N SER A 79 -17.71 7.24 16.80
CA SER A 79 -17.31 7.55 15.43
C SER A 79 -18.46 7.45 14.40
N GLN A 80 -19.54 6.79 14.76
CA GLN A 80 -20.76 6.64 13.92
C GLN A 80 -21.78 7.74 14.19
N ILE A 81 -21.58 8.58 15.20
CA ILE A 81 -22.47 9.68 15.57
C ILE A 81 -22.01 10.95 14.84
N ASP A 82 -22.83 11.42 13.89
CA ASP A 82 -22.55 12.67 13.17
C ASP A 82 -22.93 13.89 14.03
N SER A 83 -21.99 14.29 14.89
CA SER A 83 -22.14 15.43 15.79
C SER A 83 -20.79 16.10 16.04
N PRO A 84 -20.74 17.44 16.07
CA PRO A 84 -19.49 18.16 16.41
C PRO A 84 -18.92 17.77 17.77
N GLU A 85 -19.78 17.48 18.74
CA GLU A 85 -19.38 17.07 20.08
C GLU A 85 -18.76 15.65 20.08
N ALA A 86 -19.30 14.72 19.27
CA ALA A 86 -18.72 13.39 19.10
C ALA A 86 -17.31 13.48 18.48
N LEU A 87 -17.13 14.32 17.47
CA LEU A 87 -15.83 14.56 16.84
C LEU A 87 -14.81 15.15 17.81
N GLU A 88 -15.24 16.09 18.66
CA GLU A 88 -14.37 16.70 19.67
C GLU A 88 -13.92 15.68 20.72
N ILE A 89 -14.80 14.79 21.18
CA ILE A 89 -14.46 13.72 22.13
C ILE A 89 -13.44 12.75 21.50
N LEU A 90 -13.64 12.36 20.24
CA LEU A 90 -12.68 11.53 19.52
C LEU A 90 -11.33 12.22 19.37
N ALA A 91 -11.32 13.48 18.93
CA ALA A 91 -10.10 14.25 18.76
C ALA A 91 -9.35 14.46 20.10
N GLN A 92 -10.07 14.65 21.20
CA GLN A 92 -9.49 14.73 22.53
C GLN A 92 -8.89 13.38 22.98
N THR A 93 -9.60 12.28 22.74
CA THR A 93 -9.10 10.94 23.07
C THR A 93 -7.89 10.57 22.21
N ALA A 94 -7.85 10.99 20.96
CA ALA A 94 -6.71 10.83 20.06
C ALA A 94 -5.43 11.58 20.51
N ARG A 95 -5.55 12.51 21.47
CA ARG A 95 -4.43 13.19 22.14
C ARG A 95 -4.09 12.60 23.51
N SER A 96 -4.76 11.52 23.91
CA SER A 96 -4.55 10.88 25.21
C SER A 96 -3.12 10.36 25.38
N THR A 97 -2.64 10.37 26.64
CA THR A 97 -1.39 9.71 27.02
C THR A 97 -1.51 8.19 27.11
N ASP A 98 -2.73 7.66 27.23
CA ASP A 98 -3.01 6.23 27.10
C ASP A 98 -2.88 5.81 25.64
N ALA A 99 -1.80 5.11 25.30
CA ALA A 99 -1.50 4.70 23.94
C ALA A 99 -2.61 3.81 23.33
N GLY A 100 -3.24 2.96 24.15
CA GLY A 100 -4.32 2.08 23.66
C GLY A 100 -5.58 2.85 23.29
N MET A 101 -6.00 3.79 24.13
CA MET A 101 -7.16 4.64 23.85
C MET A 101 -6.88 5.63 22.73
N ARG A 102 -5.66 6.20 22.69
CA ARG A 102 -5.22 7.09 21.60
C ARG A 102 -5.29 6.40 20.25
N GLY A 103 -4.63 5.24 20.11
CA GLY A 103 -4.60 4.50 18.84
C GLY A 103 -5.99 4.08 18.39
N GLU A 104 -6.85 3.65 19.34
CA GLU A 104 -8.23 3.30 19.03
C GLU A 104 -9.05 4.52 18.58
N ALA A 105 -8.89 5.69 19.21
CA ALA A 105 -9.58 6.92 18.79
C ALA A 105 -9.11 7.36 17.39
N ILE A 106 -7.79 7.35 17.11
CA ILE A 106 -7.24 7.66 15.80
C ILE A 106 -7.81 6.71 14.73
N ARG A 107 -7.82 5.40 15.00
CA ARG A 107 -8.38 4.40 14.08
C ARG A 107 -9.87 4.62 13.82
N ASN A 108 -10.65 4.91 14.87
CA ASN A 108 -12.09 5.16 14.75
C ASN A 108 -12.38 6.47 14.00
N ILE A 109 -11.54 7.50 14.08
CA ILE A 109 -11.60 8.67 13.22
C ILE A 109 -11.45 8.26 11.74
N GLY A 110 -10.52 7.35 11.44
CA GLY A 110 -10.35 6.79 10.09
C GLY A 110 -11.57 6.02 9.60
N ILE A 111 -12.13 5.14 10.46
CA ILE A 111 -13.33 4.35 10.15
C ILE A 111 -14.57 5.23 9.94
N GLY A 112 -14.76 6.25 10.76
CA GLY A 112 -15.87 7.19 10.67
C GLY A 112 -15.82 8.09 9.43
N GLY A 113 -14.61 8.36 8.93
CA GLY A 113 -14.38 9.05 7.64
C GLY A 113 -14.84 10.52 7.63
N ASN A 114 -15.14 11.13 8.78
CA ASN A 114 -15.55 12.52 8.81
C ASN A 114 -14.37 13.45 8.45
N PRO A 115 -14.49 14.29 7.39
CA PRO A 115 -13.38 15.10 6.89
C PRO A 115 -12.75 16.02 7.94
N LYS A 116 -13.56 16.66 8.79
CA LYS A 116 -13.04 17.56 9.84
C LYS A 116 -12.23 16.82 10.90
N ALA A 117 -12.67 15.61 11.27
CA ALA A 117 -11.94 14.77 12.20
C ALA A 117 -10.62 14.27 11.59
N LEU A 118 -10.65 13.85 10.32
CA LEU A 118 -9.46 13.44 9.57
C LEU A 118 -8.44 14.58 9.43
N ASP A 119 -8.89 15.79 9.13
CA ASP A 119 -8.02 16.98 9.05
C ASP A 119 -7.38 17.30 10.40
N SER A 120 -8.10 17.08 11.53
CA SER A 120 -7.58 17.31 12.87
C SER A 120 -6.40 16.41 13.23
N LEU A 121 -6.27 15.24 12.58
CA LEU A 121 -5.16 14.31 12.78
C LEU A 121 -3.81 14.88 12.32
N MET A 122 -3.78 15.88 11.43
CA MET A 122 -2.53 16.51 11.00
C MET A 122 -1.77 17.16 12.17
N ALA A 123 -2.47 17.79 13.09
CA ALA A 123 -1.85 18.35 14.30
C ALA A 123 -1.26 17.26 15.20
N ILE A 124 -1.94 16.12 15.32
CA ILE A 124 -1.49 14.96 16.11
C ILE A 124 -0.27 14.33 15.41
N TYR A 125 -0.30 14.18 14.11
CA TYR A 125 0.83 13.71 13.30
C TYR A 125 2.09 14.55 13.51
N ASN A 126 1.95 15.88 13.42
CA ASN A 126 3.09 16.82 13.48
C ASN A 126 3.77 16.86 14.86
N THR A 127 3.05 16.55 15.94
CA THR A 127 3.55 16.57 17.31
C THR A 127 3.85 15.17 17.88
N GLY A 128 3.38 14.13 17.22
CA GLY A 128 3.50 12.74 17.67
C GLY A 128 4.85 12.11 17.42
N GLY A 129 5.18 11.10 18.22
CA GLY A 129 6.30 10.19 17.95
C GLY A 129 6.03 9.25 16.78
N ALA A 130 6.99 8.38 16.46
CA ALA A 130 6.91 7.46 15.32
C ALA A 130 5.65 6.59 15.34
N ASP A 131 5.28 6.06 16.51
CA ASP A 131 4.09 5.21 16.68
C ASP A 131 2.80 5.98 16.34
N VAL A 132 2.68 7.22 16.86
CA VAL A 132 1.52 8.08 16.59
C VAL A 132 1.42 8.45 15.12
N LYS A 133 2.54 8.77 14.47
CA LYS A 133 2.60 9.06 13.04
C LYS A 133 2.11 7.88 12.22
N GLN A 134 2.53 6.66 12.58
CA GLN A 134 2.08 5.44 11.92
C GLN A 134 0.57 5.21 12.11
N GLU A 135 0.05 5.38 13.34
CA GLU A 135 -1.39 5.28 13.64
C GLU A 135 -2.21 6.25 12.78
N VAL A 136 -1.75 7.49 12.65
CA VAL A 136 -2.43 8.53 11.84
C VAL A 136 -2.38 8.21 10.34
N LEU A 137 -1.23 7.78 9.82
CA LEU A 137 -1.13 7.36 8.42
C LEU A 137 -2.07 6.21 8.09
N GLN A 138 -2.20 5.23 9.00
CA GLN A 138 -3.16 4.12 8.84
C GLN A 138 -4.61 4.61 8.86
N ALA A 139 -4.96 5.56 9.73
CA ALA A 139 -6.30 6.13 9.77
C ALA A 139 -6.65 6.85 8.45
N TRP A 140 -5.72 7.65 7.90
CA TRP A 140 -5.90 8.29 6.60
C TRP A 140 -6.01 7.28 5.44
N MET A 141 -5.26 6.17 5.50
CA MET A 141 -5.39 5.10 4.53
C MET A 141 -6.77 4.42 4.59
N ILE A 142 -7.28 4.12 5.80
CA ILE A 142 -8.62 3.55 5.99
C ILE A 142 -9.71 4.46 5.40
N ALA A 143 -9.57 5.77 5.61
CA ALA A 143 -10.50 6.79 5.13
C ALA A 143 -10.31 7.19 3.65
N ASP A 144 -9.30 6.65 2.95
CA ASP A 144 -8.84 7.11 1.61
C ASP A 144 -8.54 8.62 1.57
N HIS A 145 -8.00 9.17 2.65
CA HIS A 145 -7.70 10.60 2.79
C HIS A 145 -6.33 10.97 2.19
N ARG A 146 -6.19 10.78 0.88
CA ARG A 146 -4.93 10.89 0.09
C ARG A 146 -4.26 12.24 0.23
N GLN A 147 -5.05 13.31 0.27
CA GLN A 147 -4.52 14.67 0.36
C GLN A 147 -3.68 14.91 1.63
N ALA A 148 -4.07 14.35 2.78
CA ALA A 148 -3.28 14.47 4.00
C ALA A 148 -1.94 13.72 3.87
N VAL A 149 -1.95 12.50 3.33
CA VAL A 149 -0.72 11.72 3.10
C VAL A 149 0.20 12.42 2.10
N TYR A 150 -0.37 13.03 1.05
CA TYR A 150 0.38 13.87 0.11
C TYR A 150 1.06 15.06 0.80
N GLN A 151 0.36 15.75 1.70
CA GLN A 151 0.94 16.85 2.48
C GLN A 151 2.09 16.37 3.37
N VAL A 152 1.99 15.17 3.93
CA VAL A 152 3.11 14.57 4.69
C VAL A 152 4.30 14.33 3.76
N ALA A 153 4.12 13.71 2.61
CA ALA A 153 5.20 13.47 1.64
C ALA A 153 5.85 14.78 1.16
N LEU A 154 5.03 15.83 0.97
CA LEU A 154 5.48 17.15 0.50
C LEU A 154 6.32 17.88 1.54
N ASN A 155 5.96 17.79 2.83
CA ASN A 155 6.54 18.53 3.94
C ASN A 155 7.39 17.67 4.87
N ALA A 156 7.75 16.46 4.46
CA ALA A 156 8.55 15.53 5.24
C ALA A 156 9.88 16.16 5.67
N LYS A 157 10.24 15.94 6.93
CA LYS A 157 11.48 16.47 7.50
C LYS A 157 12.66 15.53 7.33
N THR A 158 12.40 14.26 7.06
CA THR A 158 13.40 13.20 6.83
C THR A 158 13.06 12.41 5.59
N GLU A 159 14.06 11.77 4.99
CA GLU A 159 13.89 10.88 3.85
C GLU A 159 13.00 9.67 4.20
N ASP A 160 13.12 9.13 5.40
CA ASP A 160 12.29 8.03 5.89
C ASP A 160 10.82 8.41 5.95
N GLU A 161 10.50 9.61 6.46
CA GLU A 161 9.13 10.13 6.53
C GLU A 161 8.54 10.32 5.11
N ALA A 162 9.33 10.91 4.19
CA ALA A 162 8.93 11.05 2.80
C ALA A 162 8.66 9.69 2.14
N SER A 163 9.59 8.76 2.29
CA SER A 163 9.49 7.40 1.73
C SER A 163 8.30 6.64 2.27
N GLN A 164 7.99 6.78 3.56
CA GLN A 164 6.83 6.14 4.18
C GLN A 164 5.51 6.68 3.61
N ALA A 165 5.39 8.00 3.49
CA ALA A 165 4.20 8.65 2.92
C ALA A 165 4.04 8.32 1.42
N ILE A 166 5.12 8.29 0.64
CA ILE A 166 5.12 7.90 -0.78
C ILE A 166 4.66 6.43 -0.93
N ARG A 167 5.19 5.51 -0.14
CA ARG A 167 4.73 4.10 -0.16
C ARG A 167 3.25 3.99 0.19
N MET A 168 2.78 4.77 1.16
CA MET A 168 1.38 4.80 1.54
C MET A 168 0.49 5.30 0.38
N LEU A 169 0.88 6.39 -0.30
CA LEU A 169 0.20 6.88 -1.50
C LEU A 169 0.15 5.82 -2.61
N GLY A 170 1.24 5.07 -2.80
CA GLY A 170 1.29 3.93 -3.71
C GLY A 170 0.24 2.87 -3.36
N ALA A 171 0.20 2.44 -2.09
CA ALA A 171 -0.76 1.45 -1.59
C ALA A 171 -2.23 1.93 -1.68
N MET A 172 -2.46 3.24 -1.59
CA MET A 172 -3.78 3.87 -1.78
C MET A 172 -4.16 4.05 -3.26
N GLY A 173 -3.28 3.74 -4.21
CA GLY A 173 -3.51 3.99 -5.63
C GLY A 173 -3.61 5.49 -5.97
N ALA A 174 -2.92 6.35 -5.21
CA ALA A 174 -2.99 7.80 -5.31
C ALA A 174 -2.09 8.34 -6.45
N SER A 175 -2.36 7.90 -7.68
CA SER A 175 -1.52 8.19 -8.86
C SER A 175 -1.38 9.68 -9.16
N GLU A 176 -2.42 10.49 -8.93
CA GLU A 176 -2.35 11.94 -9.15
C GLU A 176 -1.39 12.63 -8.17
N GLU A 177 -1.48 12.30 -6.89
CA GLU A 177 -0.62 12.83 -5.84
C GLU A 177 0.83 12.42 -6.07
N LEU A 178 1.06 11.18 -6.47
CA LEU A 178 2.39 10.67 -6.81
C LEU A 178 2.98 11.41 -8.03
N ARG A 179 2.19 11.68 -9.08
CA ARG A 179 2.63 12.45 -10.25
C ARG A 179 3.02 13.86 -9.88
N LYS A 180 2.23 14.54 -9.04
CA LYS A 180 2.56 15.90 -8.53
C LYS A 180 3.87 15.90 -7.75
N LEU A 181 4.14 14.86 -6.94
CA LEU A 181 5.44 14.68 -6.29
C LEU A 181 6.57 14.46 -7.31
N GLY A 182 6.31 13.73 -8.39
CA GLY A 182 7.26 13.41 -9.47
C GLY A 182 7.67 14.59 -10.33
N GLU A 183 6.94 15.69 -10.29
CA GLU A 183 7.31 16.95 -10.95
C GLU A 183 8.50 17.67 -10.26
N ARG A 184 8.85 17.24 -9.05
CA ARG A 184 9.99 17.81 -8.30
C ARG A 184 11.32 17.27 -8.86
N PRO A 185 12.36 18.12 -8.90
CA PRO A 185 13.69 17.69 -9.30
C PRO A 185 14.18 16.50 -8.45
N ASN A 186 14.73 15.48 -9.11
CA ASN A 186 15.30 14.28 -8.50
C ASN A 186 14.32 13.38 -7.71
N ALA A 187 13.01 13.58 -7.84
CA ALA A 187 12.00 12.78 -7.14
C ALA A 187 11.80 11.38 -7.76
N ALA A 188 12.19 11.16 -9.01
CA ALA A 188 11.85 9.96 -9.80
C ALA A 188 12.23 8.66 -9.10
N ARG A 189 13.44 8.56 -8.54
CA ARG A 189 13.94 7.34 -7.87
C ARG A 189 13.03 6.92 -6.71
N GLY A 190 12.65 7.86 -5.83
CA GLY A 190 11.80 7.56 -4.67
C GLY A 190 10.35 7.20 -5.02
N LEU A 191 9.92 7.43 -6.26
CA LEU A 191 8.54 7.21 -6.71
C LEU A 191 8.34 5.94 -7.56
N ILE A 192 9.42 5.32 -8.06
CA ILE A 192 9.34 4.15 -8.94
C ILE A 192 8.51 3.03 -8.33
N ASP A 193 8.80 2.65 -7.09
CA ASP A 193 8.06 1.60 -6.39
C ASP A 193 6.59 1.98 -6.17
N ALA A 194 6.32 3.23 -5.82
CA ALA A 194 4.96 3.71 -5.61
C ALA A 194 4.14 3.72 -6.92
N PHE A 195 4.75 4.11 -8.05
CA PHE A 195 4.11 4.00 -9.36
C PHE A 195 3.83 2.55 -9.77
N ALA A 196 4.77 1.63 -9.48
CA ALA A 196 4.56 0.20 -9.73
C ALA A 196 3.40 -0.36 -8.90
N ILE A 197 3.36 -0.07 -7.59
CA ILE A 197 2.30 -0.53 -6.68
C ILE A 197 0.95 0.08 -7.04
N SER A 198 0.91 1.36 -7.44
CA SER A 198 -0.33 2.03 -7.86
C SER A 198 -0.79 1.65 -9.28
N GLY A 199 0.00 0.89 -10.04
CA GLY A 199 -0.29 0.51 -11.42
C GLY A 199 -0.13 1.67 -12.42
N ASP A 200 0.63 2.73 -12.07
CA ASP A 200 0.83 3.88 -12.97
C ASP A 200 1.89 3.59 -14.04
N LEU A 201 1.52 2.78 -15.02
CA LEU A 201 2.35 2.44 -16.19
C LEU A 201 2.84 3.68 -16.94
N ALA A 202 2.00 4.71 -17.07
CA ALA A 202 2.35 5.91 -17.81
C ALA A 202 3.53 6.66 -17.18
N SER A 203 3.53 6.80 -15.86
CA SER A 203 4.63 7.43 -15.12
C SER A 203 5.92 6.61 -15.18
N LEU A 204 5.84 5.28 -15.05
CA LEU A 204 7.01 4.42 -15.21
C LEU A 204 7.59 4.47 -16.61
N ARG A 205 6.77 4.46 -17.65
CA ARG A 205 7.24 4.65 -19.06
C ARG A 205 7.91 6.00 -19.25
N LYS A 206 7.33 7.08 -18.72
CA LYS A 206 7.92 8.42 -18.79
C LYS A 206 9.32 8.47 -18.15
N ILE A 207 9.51 7.77 -17.02
CA ILE A 207 10.84 7.66 -16.38
C ILE A 207 11.78 6.82 -17.24
N ALA A 208 11.36 5.64 -17.70
CA ALA A 208 12.16 4.70 -18.47
C ALA A 208 12.66 5.30 -19.81
N GLU A 209 11.79 6.01 -20.50
CA GLU A 209 12.04 6.62 -21.82
C GLU A 209 12.64 8.05 -21.71
N GLY A 210 12.70 8.63 -20.50
CA GLY A 210 13.19 9.98 -20.24
C GLY A 210 14.72 10.11 -20.35
N THR A 211 15.20 11.31 -19.97
CA THR A 211 16.64 11.68 -19.99
C THR A 211 17.29 11.62 -18.61
N GLY A 212 16.63 11.04 -17.61
CA GLY A 212 17.12 10.92 -16.25
C GLY A 212 18.31 9.98 -16.09
N GLU A 213 18.76 9.81 -14.86
CA GLU A 213 19.85 8.91 -14.51
C GLU A 213 19.60 7.49 -15.05
N ARG A 214 20.63 6.89 -15.69
CA ARG A 214 20.51 5.60 -16.35
C ARG A 214 19.99 4.49 -15.40
N SER A 215 20.51 4.42 -14.19
CA SER A 215 20.09 3.43 -13.18
C SER A 215 18.62 3.53 -12.82
N VAL A 216 18.11 4.76 -12.68
CA VAL A 216 16.70 5.05 -12.41
C VAL A 216 15.80 4.64 -13.57
N ARG A 217 16.25 4.87 -14.79
CA ARG A 217 15.53 4.45 -16.00
C ARG A 217 15.44 2.93 -16.12
N LEU A 218 16.55 2.22 -15.89
CA LEU A 218 16.60 0.75 -15.88
C LEU A 218 15.68 0.15 -14.81
N GLU A 219 15.71 0.73 -13.61
CA GLU A 219 14.83 0.32 -12.52
C GLU A 219 13.34 0.50 -12.90
N ALA A 220 12.99 1.62 -13.52
CA ALA A 220 11.62 1.86 -13.98
C ALA A 220 11.17 0.80 -15.00
N VAL A 221 12.05 0.38 -15.95
CA VAL A 221 11.74 -0.71 -16.89
C VAL A 221 11.44 -2.01 -16.15
N GLN A 222 12.28 -2.41 -15.20
CA GLN A 222 12.07 -3.64 -14.41
C GLN A 222 10.75 -3.60 -13.64
N LYS A 223 10.42 -2.45 -13.06
CA LYS A 223 9.20 -2.26 -12.24
C LYS A 223 7.90 -2.26 -13.05
N ILE A 224 7.96 -2.00 -14.37
CA ILE A 224 6.80 -2.22 -15.25
C ILE A 224 6.32 -3.67 -15.18
N GLY A 225 7.21 -4.64 -14.97
CA GLY A 225 6.87 -6.05 -14.82
C GLY A 225 6.02 -6.41 -13.58
N ILE A 226 5.95 -5.51 -12.59
CA ILE A 226 5.09 -5.70 -11.39
C ILE A 226 3.63 -5.34 -11.71
N ILE A 227 3.40 -4.51 -12.74
CA ILE A 227 2.05 -4.08 -13.11
C ILE A 227 1.36 -5.19 -13.89
N ASP A 228 0.21 -5.63 -13.38
CA ASP A 228 -0.60 -6.63 -14.04
C ASP A 228 -1.21 -6.10 -15.35
N GLY A 229 -1.37 -7.01 -16.29
CA GLY A 229 -2.14 -6.76 -17.51
C GLY A 229 -1.32 -6.64 -18.79
N GLU A 230 -2.02 -6.77 -19.91
CA GLU A 230 -1.41 -6.82 -21.24
C GLU A 230 -0.74 -5.50 -21.65
N ALA A 231 -1.19 -4.37 -21.15
CA ALA A 231 -0.58 -3.07 -21.44
C ALA A 231 0.87 -2.99 -20.91
N ALA A 232 1.14 -3.51 -19.71
CA ALA A 232 2.48 -3.55 -19.13
C ALA A 232 3.39 -4.53 -19.87
N ARG A 233 2.89 -5.73 -20.22
CA ARG A 233 3.62 -6.71 -21.05
C ARG A 233 3.97 -6.14 -22.40
N THR A 234 3.02 -5.50 -23.07
CA THR A 234 3.25 -4.83 -24.37
C THR A 234 4.32 -3.75 -24.26
N ALA A 235 4.30 -2.92 -23.20
CA ALA A 235 5.30 -1.90 -22.97
C ALA A 235 6.72 -2.50 -22.84
N LEU A 236 6.87 -3.61 -22.11
CA LEU A 236 8.15 -4.30 -21.96
C LEU A 236 8.65 -4.86 -23.30
N ARG A 237 7.79 -5.50 -24.11
CA ARG A 237 8.13 -5.99 -25.45
C ARG A 237 8.56 -4.85 -26.38
N GLU A 238 7.87 -3.71 -26.33
CA GLU A 238 8.22 -2.51 -27.10
C GLU A 238 9.60 -1.97 -26.68
N ILE A 239 9.87 -1.85 -25.37
CA ILE A 239 11.17 -1.40 -24.86
C ILE A 239 12.28 -2.35 -25.32
N TYR A 240 12.08 -3.66 -25.19
CA TYR A 240 13.03 -4.66 -25.68
C TYR A 240 13.33 -4.51 -27.18
N THR A 241 12.28 -4.39 -27.99
CA THR A 241 12.40 -4.38 -29.46
C THR A 241 13.04 -3.08 -29.97
N ARG A 242 12.73 -1.94 -29.33
CA ARG A 242 13.25 -0.62 -29.75
C ARG A 242 14.65 -0.34 -29.23
N SER A 243 15.05 -0.97 -28.11
CA SER A 243 16.34 -0.70 -27.50
C SER A 243 17.47 -1.35 -28.29
N THR A 244 18.53 -0.58 -28.53
CA THR A 244 19.83 -1.08 -28.97
C THR A 244 20.79 -1.32 -27.80
N ASP A 245 20.43 -0.91 -26.60
CA ASP A 245 21.22 -1.01 -25.39
C ASP A 245 20.93 -2.34 -24.69
N ALA A 246 21.98 -3.13 -24.46
CA ALA A 246 21.87 -4.48 -23.88
C ALA A 246 21.27 -4.45 -22.48
N GLU A 247 21.63 -3.47 -21.62
CA GLU A 247 21.11 -3.41 -20.25
C GLU A 247 19.60 -3.08 -20.23
N PHE A 248 19.12 -2.24 -21.17
CA PHE A 248 17.68 -1.98 -21.29
C PHE A 248 16.92 -3.20 -21.81
N LYS A 249 17.52 -3.97 -22.73
CA LYS A 249 16.96 -5.25 -23.17
C LYS A 249 16.88 -6.24 -21.99
N ASP A 250 17.96 -6.35 -21.21
CA ASP A 250 17.98 -7.22 -20.04
C ASP A 250 16.98 -6.79 -18.96
N ALA A 251 16.85 -5.48 -18.71
CA ALA A 251 15.85 -4.94 -17.79
C ALA A 251 14.42 -5.27 -18.25
N ALA A 252 14.14 -5.14 -19.54
CA ALA A 252 12.83 -5.49 -20.10
C ALA A 252 12.54 -7.00 -20.01
N LEU A 253 13.54 -7.86 -20.30
CA LEU A 253 13.42 -9.31 -20.12
C LEU A 253 13.17 -9.69 -18.65
N HIS A 254 13.85 -9.03 -17.74
CA HIS A 254 13.62 -9.24 -16.30
C HIS A 254 12.19 -8.84 -15.89
N GLY A 255 11.67 -7.73 -16.42
CA GLY A 255 10.28 -7.33 -16.24
C GLY A 255 9.29 -8.36 -16.81
N MET A 256 9.59 -8.94 -18.01
CA MET A 256 8.77 -10.01 -18.59
C MET A 256 8.79 -11.27 -17.74
N LEU A 257 9.94 -11.63 -17.13
CA LEU A 257 10.04 -12.74 -16.21
C LEU A 257 9.12 -12.53 -14.98
N ILE A 258 9.16 -11.34 -14.39
CA ILE A 258 8.31 -11.00 -13.24
C ILE A 258 6.82 -11.09 -13.60
N SER A 259 6.43 -10.58 -14.78
CA SER A 259 5.03 -10.60 -15.25
C SER A 259 4.57 -11.95 -15.80
N GLY A 260 5.45 -12.96 -15.89
CA GLY A 260 5.14 -14.27 -16.46
C GLY A 260 4.76 -14.20 -17.95
N ASP A 261 5.38 -13.31 -18.74
CA ASP A 261 5.07 -13.11 -20.16
C ASP A 261 5.81 -14.13 -21.06
N ASP A 262 5.54 -15.42 -20.86
CA ASP A 262 6.15 -16.53 -21.59
C ASP A 262 5.89 -16.44 -23.10
N GLN A 263 4.66 -16.13 -23.50
CA GLN A 263 4.25 -16.01 -24.89
C GLN A 263 4.92 -14.82 -25.58
N GLY A 264 5.08 -13.70 -24.88
CA GLY A 264 5.82 -12.55 -25.39
C GLY A 264 7.29 -12.86 -25.61
N VAL A 265 7.95 -13.53 -24.67
CA VAL A 265 9.36 -13.95 -24.82
C VAL A 265 9.51 -14.99 -25.93
N LEU A 266 8.56 -15.94 -26.07
CA LEU A 266 8.54 -16.90 -27.19
C LEU A 266 8.42 -16.19 -28.57
N ALA A 267 7.56 -15.19 -28.65
CA ALA A 267 7.42 -14.39 -29.88
C ALA A 267 8.72 -13.65 -30.23
N LEU A 268 9.40 -13.07 -29.22
CA LEU A 268 10.72 -12.45 -29.42
C LEU A 268 11.78 -13.47 -29.86
N TYR A 269 11.79 -14.69 -29.28
CA TYR A 269 12.69 -15.76 -29.65
C TYR A 269 12.53 -16.14 -31.13
N ARG A 270 11.30 -16.29 -31.61
CA ARG A 270 10.99 -16.59 -33.00
C ARG A 270 11.43 -15.47 -33.97
N ALA A 271 11.35 -14.22 -33.52
CA ALA A 271 11.74 -13.04 -34.30
C ALA A 271 13.25 -12.74 -34.27
N ALA A 272 13.98 -13.31 -33.32
CA ALA A 272 15.41 -13.04 -33.11
C ALA A 272 16.26 -13.48 -34.32
N LYS A 273 17.16 -12.59 -34.73
CA LYS A 273 17.99 -12.78 -35.93
C LYS A 273 19.39 -13.34 -35.63
N THR A 274 19.88 -13.18 -34.42
CA THR A 274 21.22 -13.61 -34.02
C THR A 274 21.17 -14.79 -33.04
N SER A 275 22.18 -15.67 -33.13
CA SER A 275 22.29 -16.81 -32.18
C SER A 275 22.51 -16.36 -30.74
N GLU A 276 23.09 -15.18 -30.54
CA GLU A 276 23.29 -14.62 -29.19
C GLU A 276 21.95 -14.19 -28.57
N GLU A 277 21.14 -13.48 -29.34
CA GLU A 277 19.80 -13.06 -28.91
C GLU A 277 18.90 -14.27 -28.66
N LYS A 278 18.90 -15.26 -29.54
CA LYS A 278 18.15 -16.52 -29.34
C LYS A 278 18.57 -17.24 -28.07
N ARG A 279 19.88 -17.31 -27.75
CA ARG A 279 20.36 -17.92 -26.52
C ARG A 279 19.92 -17.17 -25.26
N ALA A 280 19.91 -15.83 -25.30
CA ALA A 280 19.44 -15.02 -24.16
C ALA A 280 17.95 -15.23 -23.92
N LEU A 281 17.13 -15.21 -24.97
CA LEU A 281 15.67 -15.42 -24.88
C LEU A 281 15.30 -16.85 -24.48
N LEU A 282 16.02 -17.86 -24.98
CA LEU A 282 15.82 -19.26 -24.58
C LEU A 282 16.13 -19.47 -23.10
N ARG A 283 17.20 -18.84 -22.59
CA ARG A 283 17.55 -18.88 -21.18
C ARG A 283 16.46 -18.21 -20.33
N MET A 284 15.89 -17.11 -20.80
CA MET A 284 14.78 -16.43 -20.11
C MET A 284 13.53 -17.32 -20.09
N LEU A 285 13.15 -17.93 -21.22
CA LEU A 285 12.03 -18.85 -21.30
C LEU A 285 12.16 -20.03 -20.34
N SER A 286 13.37 -20.59 -20.19
CA SER A 286 13.62 -21.70 -19.26
C SER A 286 13.47 -21.32 -17.77
N MET A 287 13.39 -20.01 -17.45
CA MET A 287 13.15 -19.49 -16.09
C MET A 287 11.66 -19.14 -15.84
N ILE A 288 10.87 -19.07 -16.92
CA ILE A 288 9.41 -18.86 -16.83
C ILE A 288 8.77 -20.24 -16.95
N ASP A 289 7.94 -20.61 -15.99
CA ASP A 289 7.20 -21.88 -16.04
C ASP A 289 6.11 -21.82 -17.12
N GLY A 290 6.13 -22.76 -18.06
CA GLY A 290 5.12 -22.81 -19.12
C GLY A 290 5.55 -23.60 -20.36
N ASP A 291 4.57 -23.89 -21.23
CA ASP A 291 4.77 -24.63 -22.49
C ASP A 291 5.63 -23.88 -23.53
N ALA A 292 5.72 -22.57 -23.40
CA ALA A 292 6.51 -21.73 -24.30
C ALA A 292 8.01 -22.08 -24.26
N ALA A 293 8.54 -22.44 -23.10
CA ALA A 293 9.92 -22.89 -22.94
C ALA A 293 10.16 -24.20 -23.70
N LEU A 294 9.27 -25.18 -23.57
CA LEU A 294 9.36 -26.47 -24.26
C LEU A 294 9.29 -26.27 -25.78
N GLN A 295 8.40 -25.44 -26.28
CA GLN A 295 8.31 -25.10 -27.72
C GLN A 295 9.60 -24.45 -28.25
N ALA A 296 10.23 -23.57 -27.49
CA ALA A 296 11.48 -22.92 -27.89
C ALA A 296 12.67 -23.89 -27.86
N ILE A 297 12.72 -24.79 -26.87
CA ILE A 297 13.76 -25.83 -26.79
C ILE A 297 13.65 -26.79 -27.96
N ASP A 298 12.44 -27.28 -28.24
CA ASP A 298 12.18 -28.19 -29.36
C ASP A 298 12.62 -27.57 -30.69
N ALA A 299 12.16 -26.34 -30.96
CA ALA A 299 12.58 -25.61 -32.16
C ALA A 299 14.09 -25.37 -32.25
N ALA A 300 14.79 -25.18 -31.10
CA ALA A 300 16.24 -25.00 -31.09
C ALA A 300 17.00 -26.30 -31.39
N LEU A 301 16.45 -27.46 -31.03
CA LEU A 301 17.05 -28.79 -31.27
C LEU A 301 16.78 -29.31 -32.67
N GLU A 302 15.69 -28.88 -33.30
CA GLU A 302 15.35 -29.25 -34.68
C GLU A 302 16.18 -28.46 -35.76
N THR A 303 16.78 -27.32 -35.35
CA THR A 303 17.58 -26.51 -36.26
C THR A 303 18.93 -27.18 -36.51
N LYS A 304 19.09 -27.89 -37.67
CA LYS A 304 20.34 -28.43 -38.17
C LYS A 304 21.09 -27.41 -39.04
#